data_5c0e37f568a157d6bbfdd2d171eaf3c5
#
_entry.id   5c0e37f568a157d6bbfdd2d171eaf3c5
#
_cell.length_a   1.000
_cell.length_b   1.000
_cell.length_c   1.000
_cell.angle_alpha   90.00
_cell.angle_beta   90.00
_cell.angle_gamma   90.00
#
_symmetry.space_group_name_H-M   'P 1'
#
loop_
_entity.id
_entity.type
_entity.pdbx_description
1 polymer ?
#
loop_
_entity_poly.entity_id
_entity_poly.type
_entity_poly.pdbx_seq_one_letter_code
_entity_poly.pdbx_strand_id
1 'polypeptide(L)'
;NEMVLLPVIRMSKLVTPVMQSQGGGSIVNITTFSAFEPSLIFPTSSVYRVGVSSFTKLYSDRYGADNIRMNCLLPGFTDSLDLPQKFADMSVFRRLASAEEQARAAAFLLTEDSSYITGQSIRNDGGVTRSM
;
A
#
# COMPACT_ATOMS: atom_id res chain seq x y z
N ASN A 1 12.91 9.78 3.25
CA ASN A 1 13.26 8.54 3.92
C ASN A 1 12.64 8.47 5.33
N GLU A 2 12.86 9.48 6.18
CA GLU A 2 12.34 9.56 7.56
C GLU A 2 10.80 9.57 7.64
N MET A 3 10.11 9.98 6.60
CA MET A 3 8.66 10.06 6.58
C MET A 3 7.96 8.90 5.87
N VAL A 4 8.67 8.08 5.11
CA VAL A 4 8.04 7.04 4.28
C VAL A 4 8.55 5.65 4.62
N LEU A 5 9.84 5.37 4.45
CA LEU A 5 10.38 4.02 4.59
C LEU A 5 10.70 3.67 6.06
N LEU A 6 11.41 4.54 6.75
CA LEU A 6 11.85 4.26 8.12
C LEU A 6 10.70 4.10 9.13
N PRO A 7 9.59 4.85 9.06
CA PRO A 7 8.46 4.62 9.95
C PRO A 7 7.87 3.21 9.79
N VAL A 8 7.74 2.71 8.55
CA VAL A 8 7.25 1.36 8.29
C VAL A 8 8.15 0.32 8.96
N ILE A 9 9.47 0.43 8.77
CA ILE A 9 10.44 -0.50 9.37
C ILE A 9 10.38 -0.43 10.91
N ARG A 10 10.38 0.78 11.48
CA ARG A 10 10.34 0.99 12.93
C ARG A 10 9.05 0.46 13.57
N MET A 11 7.90 0.78 12.97
CA MET A 11 6.60 0.30 13.46
C MET A 11 6.49 -1.21 13.34
N SER A 12 6.93 -1.80 12.24
CA SER A 12 6.93 -3.26 12.08
C SER A 12 7.74 -3.95 13.17
N LYS A 13 8.92 -3.41 13.53
CA LYS A 13 9.72 -3.94 14.63
C LYS A 13 8.99 -3.91 15.97
N LEU A 14 8.20 -2.89 16.22
CA LEU A 14 7.47 -2.73 17.50
C LEU A 14 6.22 -3.61 17.57
N VAL A 15 5.48 -3.75 16.46
CA VAL A 15 4.21 -4.51 16.47
C VAL A 15 4.40 -6.01 16.28
N THR A 16 5.48 -6.47 15.67
CA THR A 16 5.73 -7.90 15.40
C THR A 16 5.66 -8.77 16.64
N PRO A 17 6.35 -8.44 17.77
CA PRO A 17 6.26 -9.29 18.98
C PRO A 17 4.84 -9.37 19.55
N VAL A 18 4.07 -8.29 19.43
CA VAL A 18 2.67 -8.27 19.87
C VAL A 18 1.83 -9.19 18.99
N MET A 19 1.98 -9.11 17.68
CA MET A 19 1.27 -9.97 16.72
C MET A 19 1.64 -11.45 16.92
N GLN A 20 2.92 -11.76 17.15
CA GLN A 20 3.36 -13.11 17.45
C GLN A 20 2.69 -13.64 18.73
N SER A 21 2.64 -12.85 19.79
CA SER A 21 2.04 -13.25 21.06
C SER A 21 0.53 -13.50 20.98
N GLN A 22 -0.17 -12.86 20.07
CA GLN A 22 -1.62 -13.02 19.84
C GLN A 22 -1.95 -14.04 18.74
N GLY A 23 -0.96 -14.68 18.11
CA GLY A 23 -1.15 -15.73 17.12
C GLY A 23 -1.34 -15.24 15.69
N GLY A 24 -0.98 -14.00 15.39
CA GLY A 24 -1.01 -13.47 14.04
C GLY A 24 -1.46 -12.02 13.94
N GLY A 25 -1.53 -11.53 12.72
CA GLY A 25 -1.97 -10.16 12.46
C GLY A 25 -1.91 -9.78 10.98
N SER A 26 -2.41 -8.61 10.65
CA SER A 26 -2.34 -8.06 9.29
C SER A 26 -1.88 -6.60 9.31
N ILE A 27 -0.96 -6.28 8.41
CA ILE A 27 -0.40 -4.94 8.23
C ILE A 27 -0.68 -4.50 6.80
N VAL A 28 -1.19 -3.30 6.63
CA VAL A 28 -1.35 -2.67 5.31
C VAL A 28 -0.57 -1.37 5.27
N ASN A 29 0.38 -1.30 4.34
CA ASN A 29 1.15 -0.10 4.06
C ASN A 29 0.50 0.67 2.91
N ILE A 30 0.11 1.93 3.15
CA ILE A 30 -0.42 2.78 2.10
C ILE A 30 0.76 3.40 1.35
N THR A 31 0.91 3.04 0.07
CA THR A 31 2.00 3.53 -0.78
C THR A 31 1.46 4.41 -1.91
N THR A 32 1.78 4.14 -3.16
CA THR A 32 1.27 4.87 -4.32
C THR A 32 1.38 4.02 -5.58
N PHE A 33 0.49 4.26 -6.53
CA PHE A 33 0.57 3.64 -7.86
C PHE A 33 1.92 3.90 -8.55
N SER A 34 2.54 5.07 -8.33
CA SER A 34 3.81 5.44 -8.95
C SER A 34 5.04 4.69 -8.39
N ALA A 35 4.86 3.78 -7.43
CA ALA A 35 5.96 2.95 -6.94
C ALA A 35 6.53 2.03 -8.04
N PHE A 36 5.68 1.52 -8.94
CA PHE A 36 6.09 0.62 -10.03
C PHE A 36 6.08 1.29 -11.41
N GLU A 37 5.45 2.44 -11.54
CA GLU A 37 5.52 3.29 -12.73
C GLU A 37 5.99 4.70 -12.30
N PRO A 38 7.31 4.90 -12.12
CA PRO A 38 7.85 6.17 -11.64
C PRO A 38 7.46 7.33 -12.54
N SER A 39 7.08 8.43 -11.93
CA SER A 39 6.64 9.64 -12.63
C SER A 39 7.41 10.85 -12.13
N LEU A 40 7.74 11.78 -13.04
CA LEU A 40 8.36 13.05 -12.68
C LEU A 40 7.44 13.94 -11.80
N ILE A 41 6.16 13.61 -11.70
CA ILE A 41 5.23 14.26 -10.75
C ILE A 41 5.61 13.92 -9.31
N PHE A 42 6.13 12.70 -9.05
CA PHE A 42 6.47 12.20 -7.71
C PHE A 42 7.86 11.56 -7.67
N PRO A 43 8.94 12.26 -8.04
CA PRO A 43 10.24 11.62 -8.29
C PRO A 43 10.82 10.93 -7.04
N THR A 44 10.87 11.62 -5.91
CA THR A 44 11.42 11.06 -4.66
C THR A 44 10.44 10.11 -3.97
N SER A 45 9.14 10.39 -4.05
CA SER A 45 8.09 9.54 -3.48
C SER A 45 8.10 8.15 -4.09
N SER A 46 8.23 8.03 -5.40
CA SER A 46 8.28 6.75 -6.11
C SER A 46 9.44 5.88 -5.61
N VAL A 47 10.64 6.46 -5.44
CA VAL A 47 11.84 5.75 -4.98
C VAL A 47 11.64 5.15 -3.57
N TYR A 48 11.14 5.94 -2.62
CA TYR A 48 10.97 5.43 -1.26
C TYR A 48 9.81 4.45 -1.14
N ARG A 49 8.77 4.61 -1.92
CA ARG A 49 7.59 3.74 -1.84
C ARG A 49 7.80 2.39 -2.50
N VAL A 50 8.64 2.28 -3.54
CA VAL A 50 9.07 0.96 -4.03
C VAL A 50 9.90 0.24 -2.97
N GLY A 51 10.69 0.97 -2.17
CA GLY A 51 11.39 0.41 -1.01
C GLY A 51 10.43 -0.18 0.03
N VAL A 52 9.29 0.47 0.29
CA VAL A 52 8.25 -0.08 1.17
C VAL A 52 7.66 -1.36 0.59
N SER A 53 7.42 -1.43 -0.72
CA SER A 53 6.91 -2.62 -1.38
C SER A 53 7.90 -3.79 -1.29
N SER A 54 9.19 -3.52 -1.50
CA SER A 54 10.26 -4.51 -1.31
C SER A 54 10.34 -5.01 0.14
N PHE A 55 10.31 -4.09 1.11
CA PHE A 55 10.29 -4.43 2.53
C PHE A 55 9.07 -5.28 2.89
N THR A 56 7.89 -4.95 2.35
CA THR A 56 6.65 -5.71 2.56
C THR A 56 6.80 -7.17 2.15
N LYS A 57 7.44 -7.43 1.01
CA LYS A 57 7.70 -8.81 0.55
C LYS A 57 8.67 -9.55 1.49
N LEU A 58 9.79 -8.93 1.85
CA LEU A 58 10.76 -9.52 2.77
C LEU A 58 10.16 -9.80 4.15
N TYR A 59 9.32 -8.90 4.64
CA TYR A 59 8.63 -9.05 5.92
C TYR A 59 7.67 -10.25 5.88
N SER A 60 6.87 -10.37 4.82
CA SER A 60 5.93 -11.49 4.69
C SER A 60 6.65 -12.83 4.59
N ASP A 61 7.79 -12.90 3.91
CA ASP A 61 8.61 -14.11 3.83
C ASP A 61 9.17 -14.52 5.21
N ARG A 62 9.50 -13.52 6.03
CA ARG A 62 10.07 -13.76 7.36
C ARG A 62 9.02 -14.17 8.41
N TYR A 63 7.82 -13.58 8.37
CA TYR A 63 6.83 -13.70 9.43
C TYR A 63 5.53 -14.40 9.01
N GLY A 64 5.46 -14.92 7.78
CA GLY A 64 4.28 -15.66 7.33
C GLY A 64 4.00 -16.92 8.15
N ALA A 65 5.04 -17.62 8.63
CA ALA A 65 4.89 -18.78 9.51
C ALA A 65 4.30 -18.42 10.88
N ASP A 66 4.41 -17.17 11.30
CA ASP A 66 3.79 -16.65 12.53
C ASP A 66 2.35 -16.16 12.29
N ASN A 67 1.76 -16.49 11.13
CA ASN A 67 0.44 -16.02 10.70
C ASN A 67 0.33 -14.48 10.64
N ILE A 68 1.44 -13.80 10.30
CA ILE A 68 1.46 -12.34 10.13
C ILE A 68 1.54 -12.02 8.66
N ARG A 69 0.55 -11.30 8.14
CA ARG A 69 0.48 -10.83 6.76
C ARG A 69 0.90 -9.37 6.66
N MET A 70 1.58 -9.02 5.58
CA MET A 70 1.86 -7.62 5.25
C MET A 70 1.65 -7.39 3.76
N ASN A 71 0.87 -6.38 3.42
CA ASN A 71 0.60 -5.99 2.05
C ASN A 71 0.75 -4.47 1.86
N CYS A 72 0.94 -4.04 0.62
CA CYS A 72 0.84 -2.65 0.22
C CYS A 72 -0.47 -2.41 -0.54
N LEU A 73 -1.16 -1.33 -0.20
CA LEU A 73 -2.20 -0.74 -1.03
C LEU A 73 -1.60 0.43 -1.81
N LEU A 74 -1.81 0.47 -3.11
CA LEU A 74 -1.30 1.48 -4.02
C LEU A 74 -2.46 2.34 -4.54
N PRO A 75 -2.85 3.40 -3.82
CA PRO A 75 -3.90 4.29 -4.26
C PRO A 75 -3.53 5.05 -5.54
N GLY A 76 -4.54 5.32 -6.37
CA GLY A 76 -4.51 6.37 -7.36
C GLY A 76 -4.81 7.74 -6.75
N PHE A 77 -5.24 8.67 -7.60
CA PHE A 77 -5.65 10.00 -7.15
C PHE A 77 -6.98 9.94 -6.41
N THR A 78 -7.01 10.56 -5.22
CA THR A 78 -8.13 10.46 -4.27
C THR A 78 -8.68 11.85 -3.96
N ASP A 79 -9.97 11.96 -3.72
CA ASP A 79 -10.72 13.19 -3.48
C ASP A 79 -10.48 13.84 -2.11
N SER A 80 -9.65 13.22 -1.27
CA SER A 80 -9.19 13.81 -0.01
C SER A 80 -8.31 15.05 -0.21
N LEU A 81 -7.86 15.29 -1.43
CA LEU A 81 -7.11 16.46 -1.85
C LEU A 81 -7.89 17.20 -2.95
N ASP A 82 -7.86 18.52 -2.91
CA ASP A 82 -8.40 19.36 -4.00
C ASP A 82 -7.42 19.32 -5.18
N LEU A 83 -7.64 18.38 -6.08
CA LEU A 83 -6.78 18.14 -7.23
C LEU A 83 -7.40 18.68 -8.52
N PRO A 84 -6.61 19.30 -9.42
CA PRO A 84 -7.05 19.68 -10.74
C PRO A 84 -7.66 18.51 -11.55
N GLN A 85 -8.66 18.82 -12.38
CA GLN A 85 -9.39 17.84 -13.20
C GLN A 85 -8.48 16.90 -14.00
N LYS A 86 -7.32 17.39 -14.46
CA LYS A 86 -6.33 16.57 -15.20
C LYS A 86 -5.93 15.27 -14.47
N PHE A 87 -5.98 15.23 -13.13
CA PHE A 87 -5.66 14.03 -12.36
C PHE A 87 -6.83 13.04 -12.35
N ALA A 88 -8.07 13.52 -12.35
CA ALA A 88 -9.25 12.70 -12.55
C ALA A 88 -9.25 12.04 -13.93
N ASP A 89 -8.82 12.79 -14.95
CA ASP A 89 -8.76 12.33 -16.35
C ASP A 89 -7.72 11.22 -16.59
N MET A 90 -6.77 11.05 -15.68
CA MET A 90 -5.77 9.97 -15.75
C MET A 90 -6.39 8.61 -15.43
N SER A 91 -7.45 8.54 -14.62
CA SER A 91 -8.14 7.28 -14.35
C SER A 91 -9.06 6.90 -15.51
N VAL A 92 -9.28 5.61 -15.73
CA VAL A 92 -10.23 5.14 -16.75
C VAL A 92 -11.68 5.50 -16.41
N PHE A 93 -11.96 5.75 -15.13
CA PHE A 93 -13.27 6.20 -14.65
C PHE A 93 -13.51 7.69 -14.81
N ARG A 94 -12.49 8.47 -15.23
CA ARG A 94 -12.55 9.93 -15.39
C ARG A 94 -12.98 10.69 -14.14
N ARG A 95 -12.66 10.12 -12.98
CA ARG A 95 -12.90 10.73 -11.66
C ARG A 95 -11.79 10.38 -10.68
N LEU A 96 -11.69 11.12 -9.61
CA LEU A 96 -10.90 10.73 -8.45
C LEU A 96 -11.58 9.55 -7.73
N ALA A 97 -10.79 8.74 -7.05
CA ALA A 97 -11.34 7.78 -6.10
C ALA A 97 -11.87 8.50 -4.87
N SER A 98 -12.92 8.00 -4.24
CA SER A 98 -13.28 8.49 -2.91
C SER A 98 -12.34 7.91 -1.84
N ALA A 99 -12.15 8.66 -0.75
CA ALA A 99 -11.39 8.16 0.39
C ALA A 99 -11.98 6.85 0.93
N GLU A 100 -13.32 6.69 0.85
CA GLU A 100 -14.02 5.48 1.26
C GLU A 100 -13.69 4.28 0.36
N GLU A 101 -13.55 4.46 -0.95
CA GLU A 101 -13.11 3.38 -1.86
C GLU A 101 -11.72 2.87 -1.50
N GLN A 102 -10.81 3.76 -1.10
CA GLN A 102 -9.49 3.37 -0.61
C GLN A 102 -9.59 2.64 0.74
N ALA A 103 -10.41 3.14 1.65
CA ALA A 103 -10.60 2.55 2.98
C ALA A 103 -11.20 1.13 2.90
N ARG A 104 -12.15 0.87 2.02
CA ARG A 104 -12.73 -0.46 1.82
C ARG A 104 -11.68 -1.47 1.32
N ALA A 105 -10.80 -1.07 0.40
CA ALA A 105 -9.72 -1.92 -0.07
C ALA A 105 -8.70 -2.22 1.06
N ALA A 106 -8.37 -1.23 1.88
CA ALA A 106 -7.52 -1.42 3.04
C ALA A 106 -8.18 -2.34 4.07
N ALA A 107 -9.47 -2.16 4.36
CA ALA A 107 -10.24 -3.00 5.27
C ALA A 107 -10.25 -4.46 4.81
N PHE A 108 -10.50 -4.74 3.53
CA PHE A 108 -10.41 -6.08 2.96
C PHE A 108 -9.05 -6.73 3.24
N LEU A 109 -7.95 -5.99 3.03
CA LEU A 109 -6.60 -6.51 3.27
C LEU A 109 -6.27 -6.74 4.75
N LEU A 110 -7.00 -6.10 5.67
CA LEU A 110 -6.82 -6.24 7.11
C LEU A 110 -7.65 -7.39 7.71
N THR A 111 -8.70 -7.85 7.02
CA THR A 111 -9.62 -8.88 7.50
C THR A 111 -9.24 -10.29 7.03
N GLU A 112 -9.94 -11.30 7.56
CA GLU A 112 -9.77 -12.70 7.17
C GLU A 112 -10.22 -12.98 5.72
N ASP A 113 -10.99 -12.10 5.10
CA ASP A 113 -11.38 -12.22 3.70
C ASP A 113 -10.16 -12.24 2.75
N SER A 114 -9.04 -11.73 3.20
CA SER A 114 -7.75 -11.74 2.49
C SER A 114 -6.71 -12.65 3.14
N SER A 115 -7.13 -13.70 3.87
CA SER A 115 -6.26 -14.56 4.69
C SER A 115 -5.11 -15.23 3.92
N TYR A 116 -5.24 -15.38 2.59
CA TYR A 116 -4.19 -15.98 1.75
C TYR A 116 -3.42 -14.94 0.90
N ILE A 117 -3.63 -13.64 1.17
CA ILE A 117 -2.93 -12.53 0.48
C ILE A 117 -1.87 -11.96 1.43
N THR A 118 -0.60 -12.12 1.07
CA THR A 118 0.53 -11.53 1.77
C THR A 118 1.69 -11.24 0.83
N GLY A 119 2.52 -10.25 1.17
CA GLY A 119 3.66 -9.82 0.35
C GLY A 119 3.28 -9.14 -0.96
N GLN A 120 2.04 -8.68 -1.10
CA GLN A 120 1.53 -8.13 -2.34
C GLN A 120 1.48 -6.60 -2.33
N SER A 121 1.60 -6.03 -3.52
CA SER A 121 1.37 -4.61 -3.80
C SER A 121 0.14 -4.50 -4.68
N ILE A 122 -0.98 -4.12 -4.09
CA ILE A 122 -2.30 -4.14 -4.74
C ILE A 122 -2.66 -2.73 -5.17
N ARG A 123 -2.87 -2.55 -6.47
CA ARG A 123 -3.26 -1.28 -7.06
C ARG A 123 -4.75 -1.04 -6.85
N ASN A 124 -5.09 0.12 -6.32
CA ASN A 124 -6.44 0.66 -6.24
C ASN A 124 -6.44 2.07 -6.83
N ASP A 125 -6.12 2.14 -8.13
CA ASP A 125 -5.72 3.37 -8.81
C ASP A 125 -6.66 3.77 -9.97
N GLY A 126 -7.78 3.08 -10.14
CA GLY A 126 -8.73 3.37 -11.20
C GLY A 126 -8.14 3.19 -12.62
N GLY A 127 -7.14 2.30 -12.76
CA GLY A 127 -6.51 2.00 -14.05
C GLY A 127 -5.56 3.11 -14.54
N VAL A 128 -4.99 3.90 -13.64
CA VAL A 128 -3.97 4.92 -13.98
C VAL A 128 -2.70 4.25 -14.50
N THR A 129 -2.25 3.18 -13.85
CA THR A 129 -1.05 2.44 -14.28
C THR A 129 -1.33 1.53 -15.47
N ARG A 130 -0.33 1.33 -16.31
CA ARG A 130 -0.43 0.53 -17.55
C ARG A 130 0.27 -0.82 -17.45
N SER A 131 1.23 -0.99 -16.56
CA SER A 131 1.90 -2.27 -16.32
C SER A 131 0.94 -3.28 -15.69
N MET A 132 1.05 -4.53 -16.14
CA MET A 132 0.30 -5.67 -15.61
C MET A 132 1.12 -6.42 -14.56
#